data_71b63715d7081bd0dec142f23e963bcc
#
_entry.id   71b63715d7081bd0dec142f23e963bcc
#
_cell.length_a   1.000
_cell.length_b   1.000
_cell.length_c   1.000
_cell.angle_alpha   90.00
_cell.angle_beta   90.00
_cell.angle_gamma   90.00
#
_symmetry.space_group_name_H-M   'P 1'
#
loop_
_entity.id
_entity.type
_entity.pdbx_description
1 polymer ?
#
loop_
_entity_poly.entity_id
_entity_poly.type
_entity_poly.pdbx_seq_one_letter_code
_entity_poly.pdbx_strand_id
1 'polypeptide(L)'
;MKYGYFIKILLAFFLAFAPTQAFAKTIKWSMQGDSLTLDPHAQNEGPTTQVSRQVYEALVTRGLDMKIGPQLATEWRTQGPNTWIFKLREDVKFSDGTPFTSEDVVFSILRAKQRTSDFKEYISTVSGVKAVNDYTVEITTSKPNPILLNQLSNIFIMSKKWSEKNFAVMAQNWDAGQETFSATNAMGTGPFKITLREPNTKTV
;
A
#
# COMPACT_ATOMS: atom_id res chain seq x y z
N MET A 1 15.89 45.45 42.68
CA MET A 1 16.22 45.31 41.23
C MET A 1 16.47 43.88 40.70
N LYS A 2 16.45 42.81 41.50
CA LYS A 2 16.71 41.43 41.04
C LYS A 2 15.52 40.69 40.45
N TYR A 3 14.28 41.09 40.73
CA TYR A 3 13.07 40.41 40.26
C TYR A 3 12.70 40.73 38.79
N GLY A 4 13.13 41.86 38.26
CA GLY A 4 12.84 42.25 36.89
C GLY A 4 13.56 41.44 35.82
N TYR A 5 14.75 40.90 36.12
CA TYR A 5 15.49 40.02 35.21
C TYR A 5 14.92 38.61 35.16
N PHE A 6 14.43 38.09 36.28
CA PHE A 6 13.82 36.75 36.34
C PHE A 6 12.52 36.67 35.52
N ILE A 7 11.69 37.72 35.59
CA ILE A 7 10.43 37.82 34.84
C ILE A 7 10.71 37.90 33.32
N LYS A 8 11.74 38.67 32.93
CA LYS A 8 12.14 38.79 31.51
C LYS A 8 12.71 37.48 30.95
N ILE A 9 13.46 36.71 31.73
CA ILE A 9 13.97 35.39 31.32
C ILE A 9 12.84 34.38 31.24
N LEU A 10 11.87 34.39 32.17
CA LEU A 10 10.71 33.49 32.12
C LEU A 10 9.81 33.79 30.91
N LEU A 11 9.62 35.07 30.58
CA LEU A 11 8.84 35.49 29.40
C LEU A 11 9.52 35.11 28.07
N ALA A 12 10.86 35.21 28.00
CA ALA A 12 11.65 34.79 26.85
C ALA A 12 11.62 33.27 26.65
N PHE A 13 11.59 32.51 27.74
CA PHE A 13 11.49 31.03 27.68
C PHE A 13 10.10 30.57 27.23
N PHE A 14 9.02 31.28 27.59
CA PHE A 14 7.64 30.98 27.13
C PHE A 14 7.42 31.29 25.64
N LEU A 15 8.11 32.33 25.13
CA LEU A 15 8.05 32.67 23.68
C LEU A 15 8.83 31.69 22.80
N ALA A 16 9.87 31.03 23.33
CA ALA A 16 10.67 30.05 22.60
C ALA A 16 9.93 28.69 22.42
N PHE A 17 8.90 28.41 23.23
CA PHE A 17 8.07 27.21 23.18
C PHE A 17 6.67 27.45 22.57
N ALA A 18 6.45 28.56 21.87
CA ALA A 18 5.22 28.73 21.13
C ALA A 18 5.12 27.61 20.08
N PRO A 19 4.09 26.77 20.11
CA PRO A 19 3.93 25.73 19.11
C PRO A 19 3.82 26.41 17.74
N THR A 20 4.77 26.17 16.87
CA THR A 20 4.65 26.55 15.47
C THR A 20 3.49 25.76 14.89
N GLN A 21 2.37 26.42 14.67
CA GLN A 21 1.25 25.80 13.97
C GLN A 21 1.69 25.51 12.53
N ALA A 22 2.03 24.28 12.26
CA ALA A 22 2.24 23.81 10.93
C ALA A 22 0.87 23.79 10.23
N PHE A 23 0.60 24.77 9.39
CA PHE A 23 -0.58 24.75 8.53
C PHE A 23 -0.41 23.62 7.52
N ALA A 24 -1.21 22.58 7.65
CA ALA A 24 -1.28 21.53 6.66
C ALA A 24 -1.71 22.14 5.31
N LYS A 25 -0.86 21.95 4.28
CA LYS A 25 -1.18 22.41 2.93
C LYS A 25 -2.14 21.43 2.27
N THR A 26 -3.29 21.91 1.79
CA THR A 26 -4.18 21.10 0.97
C THR A 26 -3.71 21.11 -0.47
N ILE A 27 -3.49 19.95 -1.05
CA ILE A 27 -3.24 19.78 -2.48
C ILE A 27 -4.55 19.31 -3.12
N LYS A 28 -4.97 20.00 -4.18
CA LYS A 28 -6.12 19.60 -5.02
C LYS A 28 -5.59 19.21 -6.38
N TRP A 29 -6.01 18.09 -6.89
CA TRP A 29 -5.71 17.62 -8.24
C TRP A 29 -6.93 16.97 -8.86
N SER A 30 -6.97 16.91 -10.16
CA SER A 30 -8.05 16.29 -10.91
C SER A 30 -7.46 15.31 -11.93
N MET A 31 -8.22 14.29 -12.27
CA MET A 31 -7.88 13.33 -13.30
C MET A 31 -9.07 13.08 -14.23
N GLN A 32 -8.81 12.52 -15.38
CA GLN A 32 -9.86 12.14 -16.31
C GLN A 32 -10.49 10.81 -15.85
N GLY A 33 -11.68 10.87 -15.34
CA GLY A 33 -12.43 9.74 -14.76
C GLY A 33 -12.22 9.60 -13.25
N ASP A 34 -13.05 8.77 -12.64
CA ASP A 34 -12.97 8.42 -11.21
C ASP A 34 -12.54 6.97 -11.03
N SER A 35 -12.04 6.62 -9.84
CA SER A 35 -11.78 5.21 -9.51
C SER A 35 -13.11 4.45 -9.45
N LEU A 36 -13.16 3.29 -10.07
CA LEU A 36 -14.35 2.43 -10.03
C LEU A 36 -14.55 1.82 -8.64
N THR A 37 -13.45 1.48 -7.98
CA THR A 37 -13.43 0.82 -6.69
C THR A 37 -12.20 1.25 -5.88
N LEU A 38 -12.23 1.04 -4.56
CA LEU A 38 -11.03 1.13 -3.71
C LEU A 38 -10.38 -0.23 -3.45
N ASP A 39 -10.97 -1.32 -3.94
CA ASP A 39 -10.37 -2.65 -3.88
C ASP A 39 -9.19 -2.72 -4.87
N PRO A 40 -7.94 -2.86 -4.38
CA PRO A 40 -6.76 -2.76 -5.23
C PRO A 40 -6.54 -3.98 -6.13
N HIS A 41 -7.36 -5.03 -6.00
CA HIS A 41 -7.27 -6.24 -6.83
C HIS A 41 -8.49 -6.46 -7.75
N ALA A 42 -9.51 -5.59 -7.68
CA ALA A 42 -10.76 -5.79 -8.42
C ALA A 42 -10.70 -5.28 -9.86
N GLN A 43 -10.06 -4.12 -10.10
CA GLN A 43 -10.05 -3.47 -11.41
C GLN A 43 -8.66 -2.96 -11.78
N ASN A 44 -8.22 -3.31 -12.99
CA ASN A 44 -6.93 -2.91 -13.54
C ASN A 44 -7.10 -1.82 -14.62
N GLU A 45 -7.61 -0.66 -14.22
CA GLU A 45 -7.79 0.48 -15.12
C GLU A 45 -7.11 1.75 -14.54
N GLY A 46 -6.84 2.74 -15.39
CA GLY A 46 -5.97 3.88 -15.09
C GLY A 46 -6.37 4.67 -13.84
N PRO A 47 -7.57 5.25 -13.77
CA PRO A 47 -8.03 6.04 -12.62
C PRO A 47 -8.01 5.27 -11.29
N THR A 48 -8.50 4.02 -11.26
CA THR A 48 -8.45 3.17 -10.05
C THR A 48 -7.01 2.90 -9.62
N THR A 49 -6.13 2.58 -10.56
CA THR A 49 -4.69 2.36 -10.28
C THR A 49 -4.03 3.63 -9.75
N GLN A 50 -4.36 4.81 -10.27
CA GLN A 50 -3.81 6.08 -9.78
C GLN A 50 -4.19 6.35 -8.32
N VAL A 51 -5.46 6.14 -7.96
CA VAL A 51 -5.93 6.28 -6.57
C VAL A 51 -5.29 5.21 -5.68
N SER A 52 -5.25 3.96 -6.14
CA SER A 52 -4.64 2.85 -5.39
C SER A 52 -3.18 3.12 -5.04
N ARG A 53 -2.38 3.68 -5.95
CA ARG A 53 -0.97 4.04 -5.72
C ARG A 53 -0.76 5.12 -4.66
N GLN A 54 -1.78 5.88 -4.30
CA GLN A 54 -1.69 6.86 -3.20
C GLN A 54 -1.91 6.20 -1.83
N VAL A 55 -2.62 5.09 -1.80
CA VAL A 55 -3.07 4.42 -0.56
C VAL A 55 -2.30 3.14 -0.27
N TYR A 56 -1.95 2.40 -1.32
CA TYR A 56 -1.28 1.11 -1.22
C TYR A 56 0.13 1.17 -1.79
N GLU A 57 0.97 0.28 -1.31
CA GLU A 57 2.30 0.02 -1.85
C GLU A 57 2.40 -1.44 -2.33
N ALA A 58 3.34 -1.67 -3.25
CA ALA A 58 3.71 -3.01 -3.71
C ALA A 58 5.06 -3.43 -3.12
N LEU A 59 5.52 -4.66 -3.39
CA LEU A 59 6.86 -5.10 -2.96
C LEU A 59 7.95 -4.25 -3.61
N VAL A 60 7.78 -3.96 -4.88
CA VAL A 60 8.70 -3.16 -5.69
C VAL A 60 7.92 -2.13 -6.49
N THR A 61 8.56 -1.05 -6.87
CA THR A 61 7.94 0.01 -7.68
C THR A 61 8.69 0.21 -8.98
N ARG A 62 8.05 0.89 -9.93
CA ARG A 62 8.69 1.35 -11.16
C ARG A 62 8.92 2.84 -11.06
N GLY A 63 10.19 3.25 -11.14
CA GLY A 63 10.59 4.65 -11.14
C GLY A 63 10.21 5.39 -12.43
N LEU A 64 10.44 6.70 -12.45
CA LEU A 64 10.22 7.54 -13.65
C LEU A 64 11.13 7.14 -14.82
N ASP A 65 12.28 6.56 -14.53
CA ASP A 65 13.22 5.98 -15.52
C ASP A 65 12.82 4.57 -15.98
N MET A 66 11.63 4.11 -15.59
CA MET A 66 11.05 2.79 -15.86
C MET A 66 11.80 1.62 -15.22
N LYS A 67 12.80 1.86 -14.39
CA LYS A 67 13.51 0.80 -13.66
C LYS A 67 12.74 0.35 -12.42
N ILE A 68 12.91 -0.92 -12.10
CA ILE A 68 12.38 -1.48 -10.86
C ILE A 68 13.28 -1.07 -9.69
N GLY A 69 12.64 -0.54 -8.67
CA GLY A 69 13.27 -0.15 -7.41
C GLY A 69 12.56 -0.74 -6.19
N PRO A 70 13.16 -0.63 -5.00
CA PRO A 70 12.56 -1.06 -3.75
C PRO A 70 11.33 -0.22 -3.39
N GLN A 71 10.36 -0.87 -2.69
CA GLN A 71 9.22 -0.19 -2.06
C GLN A 71 8.96 -0.84 -0.69
N LEU A 72 8.06 -1.82 -0.55
CA LEU A 72 7.93 -2.59 0.70
C LEU A 72 9.03 -3.64 0.86
N ALA A 73 9.63 -4.11 -0.24
CA ALA A 73 10.85 -4.90 -0.19
C ALA A 73 12.07 -3.98 -0.31
N THR A 74 13.06 -4.17 0.56
CA THR A 74 14.33 -3.44 0.56
C THR A 74 15.33 -4.05 -0.41
N GLU A 75 15.31 -5.38 -0.55
CA GLU A 75 16.16 -6.14 -1.44
C GLU A 75 15.50 -7.47 -1.84
N TRP A 76 15.98 -8.03 -2.92
CA TRP A 76 15.55 -9.35 -3.40
C TRP A 76 16.69 -10.07 -4.10
N ARG A 77 16.59 -11.39 -4.11
CA ARG A 77 17.53 -12.27 -4.79
C ARG A 77 16.82 -13.51 -5.32
N THR A 78 17.38 -14.13 -6.32
CA THR A 78 16.94 -15.46 -6.79
C THR A 78 17.69 -16.56 -6.09
N GLN A 79 17.00 -17.66 -5.82
CA GLN A 79 17.56 -18.92 -5.35
C GLN A 79 17.17 -20.02 -6.33
N GLY A 80 18.07 -20.27 -7.28
CA GLY A 80 17.74 -21.09 -8.44
C GLY A 80 16.83 -20.36 -9.45
N PRO A 81 16.31 -21.05 -10.47
CA PRO A 81 15.61 -20.41 -11.58
C PRO A 81 14.19 -19.92 -11.27
N ASN A 82 13.56 -20.49 -10.23
CA ASN A 82 12.14 -20.32 -9.98
C ASN A 82 11.80 -19.73 -8.59
N THR A 83 12.79 -19.51 -7.73
CA THR A 83 12.56 -19.05 -6.37
C THR A 83 13.12 -17.65 -6.17
N TRP A 84 12.32 -16.77 -5.60
CA TRP A 84 12.67 -15.40 -5.27
C TRP A 84 12.52 -15.19 -3.76
N ILE A 85 13.54 -14.59 -3.14
CA ILE A 85 13.52 -14.23 -1.72
C ILE A 85 13.51 -12.71 -1.63
N PHE A 86 12.55 -12.17 -0.90
CA PHE A 86 12.38 -10.73 -0.66
C PHE A 86 12.60 -10.44 0.82
N LYS A 87 13.44 -9.47 1.14
CA LYS A 87 13.49 -8.86 2.46
C LYS A 87 12.59 -7.65 2.51
N LEU A 88 11.79 -7.54 3.55
CA LEU A 88 10.79 -6.50 3.74
C LEU A 88 11.31 -5.39 4.67
N ARG A 89 10.74 -4.21 4.55
CA ARG A 89 10.92 -3.11 5.51
C ARG A 89 10.28 -3.50 6.85
N GLU A 90 10.96 -3.14 7.95
CA GLU A 90 10.53 -3.45 9.32
C GLU A 90 9.81 -2.27 10.00
N ASP A 91 9.93 -1.07 9.44
CA ASP A 91 9.43 0.20 9.98
C ASP A 91 8.04 0.60 9.45
N VAL A 92 7.41 -0.25 8.63
CA VAL A 92 6.15 0.08 7.94
C VAL A 92 4.95 -0.26 8.81
N LYS A 93 3.95 0.64 8.76
CA LYS A 93 2.63 0.44 9.37
C LYS A 93 1.54 0.76 8.36
N PHE A 94 0.44 0.06 8.48
CA PHE A 94 -0.81 0.44 7.82
C PHE A 94 -1.37 1.73 8.41
N SER A 95 -2.31 2.35 7.71
CA SER A 95 -2.91 3.63 8.12
C SER A 95 -3.68 3.58 9.45
N ASP A 96 -3.99 2.39 9.98
CA ASP A 96 -4.55 2.17 11.31
C ASP A 96 -3.49 1.96 12.41
N GLY A 97 -2.19 2.00 12.05
CA GLY A 97 -1.07 1.81 12.95
C GLY A 97 -0.65 0.35 13.16
N THR A 98 -1.34 -0.63 12.57
CA THR A 98 -0.93 -2.03 12.65
C THR A 98 0.37 -2.27 11.84
N PRO A 99 1.30 -3.13 12.32
CA PRO A 99 2.54 -3.40 11.61
C PRO A 99 2.27 -4.17 10.31
N PHE A 100 3.06 -3.86 9.28
CA PHE A 100 3.17 -4.64 8.06
C PHE A 100 4.13 -5.81 8.26
N THR A 101 3.75 -7.00 7.77
CA THR A 101 4.55 -8.22 7.84
C THR A 101 4.48 -9.05 6.56
N SER A 102 5.27 -10.10 6.50
CA SER A 102 5.28 -11.08 5.41
C SER A 102 3.93 -11.79 5.21
N GLU A 103 3.12 -11.92 6.28
CA GLU A 103 1.78 -12.50 6.19
C GLU A 103 0.82 -11.65 5.34
N ASP A 104 0.98 -10.33 5.35
CA ASP A 104 0.21 -9.42 4.51
C ASP A 104 0.57 -9.59 3.03
N VAL A 105 1.86 -9.84 2.75
CA VAL A 105 2.34 -10.14 1.40
C VAL A 105 1.78 -11.46 0.90
N VAL A 106 1.86 -12.52 1.71
CA VAL A 106 1.30 -13.84 1.38
C VAL A 106 -0.20 -13.71 1.09
N PHE A 107 -0.93 -13.06 2.00
CA PHE A 107 -2.36 -12.80 1.84
C PHE A 107 -2.67 -12.07 0.52
N SER A 108 -1.97 -10.97 0.24
CA SER A 108 -2.25 -10.12 -0.92
C SER A 108 -1.96 -10.81 -2.24
N ILE A 109 -0.86 -11.58 -2.34
CA ILE A 109 -0.55 -12.36 -3.53
C ILE A 109 -1.61 -13.44 -3.76
N LEU A 110 -2.00 -14.17 -2.72
CA LEU A 110 -3.06 -15.20 -2.82
C LEU A 110 -4.41 -14.58 -3.20
N ARG A 111 -4.71 -13.39 -2.66
CA ARG A 111 -5.92 -12.65 -2.99
C ARG A 111 -5.92 -12.18 -4.45
N ALA A 112 -4.81 -11.64 -4.93
CA ALA A 112 -4.67 -11.21 -6.32
C ALA A 112 -4.73 -12.37 -7.33
N LYS A 113 -4.48 -13.62 -6.90
CA LYS A 113 -4.66 -14.84 -7.71
C LYS A 113 -6.11 -15.31 -7.84
N GLN A 114 -7.03 -14.77 -7.07
CA GLN A 114 -8.43 -15.20 -7.09
C GLN A 114 -9.08 -14.95 -8.46
N ARG A 115 -10.04 -15.78 -8.81
CA ARG A 115 -10.74 -15.72 -10.11
C ARG A 115 -11.39 -14.36 -10.39
N THR A 116 -11.84 -13.68 -9.34
CA THR A 116 -12.49 -12.37 -9.40
C THR A 116 -11.52 -11.20 -9.51
N SER A 117 -10.21 -11.44 -9.39
CA SER A 117 -9.19 -10.40 -9.50
C SER A 117 -8.78 -10.16 -10.95
N ASP A 118 -8.69 -8.89 -11.36
CA ASP A 118 -8.15 -8.51 -12.67
C ASP A 118 -6.61 -8.60 -12.73
N PHE A 119 -5.98 -8.84 -11.57
CA PHE A 119 -4.53 -8.97 -11.47
C PHE A 119 -4.03 -10.42 -11.53
N LYS A 120 -4.92 -11.41 -11.62
CA LYS A 120 -4.56 -12.85 -11.62
C LYS A 120 -3.56 -13.23 -12.72
N GLU A 121 -3.64 -12.60 -13.87
CA GLU A 121 -2.74 -12.89 -15.01
C GLU A 121 -1.31 -12.39 -14.75
N TYR A 122 -1.12 -11.29 -14.00
CA TYR A 122 0.21 -10.80 -13.62
C TYR A 122 1.01 -11.81 -12.80
N ILE A 123 0.32 -12.63 -12.03
CA ILE A 123 0.94 -13.60 -11.13
C ILE A 123 0.54 -15.04 -11.43
N SER A 124 0.10 -15.30 -12.68
CA SER A 124 -0.31 -16.64 -13.13
C SER A 124 0.84 -17.67 -12.99
N THR A 125 2.08 -17.25 -13.16
CA THR A 125 3.26 -18.13 -12.97
C THR A 125 3.63 -18.36 -11.51
N VAL A 126 3.11 -17.59 -10.55
CA VAL A 126 3.40 -17.80 -9.13
C VAL A 126 2.72 -19.09 -8.68
N SER A 127 3.52 -20.10 -8.35
CA SER A 127 3.08 -21.43 -7.89
C SER A 127 3.01 -21.52 -6.37
N GLY A 128 3.79 -20.69 -5.65
CA GLY A 128 3.80 -20.65 -4.21
C GLY A 128 4.26 -19.31 -3.67
N VAL A 129 3.76 -18.96 -2.49
CA VAL A 129 4.21 -17.83 -1.69
C VAL A 129 4.13 -18.23 -0.22
N LYS A 130 5.19 -17.96 0.53
CA LYS A 130 5.24 -18.27 1.97
C LYS A 130 6.02 -17.22 2.75
N ALA A 131 5.59 -16.94 3.97
CA ALA A 131 6.35 -16.23 4.96
C ALA A 131 7.49 -17.14 5.48
N VAL A 132 8.74 -16.66 5.38
CA VAL A 132 9.90 -17.35 5.96
C VAL A 132 10.08 -16.93 7.41
N ASN A 133 9.87 -15.64 7.67
CA ASN A 133 9.76 -14.98 8.97
C ASN A 133 8.96 -13.69 8.78
N ASP A 134 8.82 -12.87 9.83
CA ASP A 134 7.99 -11.65 9.78
C ASP A 134 8.38 -10.67 8.67
N TYR A 135 9.64 -10.67 8.22
CA TYR A 135 10.17 -9.73 7.23
C TYR A 135 10.89 -10.39 6.06
N THR A 136 10.58 -11.65 5.80
CA THR A 136 11.14 -12.37 4.66
C THR A 136 10.07 -13.21 3.99
N VAL A 137 9.89 -13.01 2.68
CA VAL A 137 8.94 -13.76 1.84
C VAL A 137 9.70 -14.53 0.77
N GLU A 138 9.29 -15.79 0.58
CA GLU A 138 9.69 -16.60 -0.55
C GLU A 138 8.53 -16.70 -1.56
N ILE A 139 8.82 -16.40 -2.82
CA ILE A 139 7.89 -16.56 -3.94
C ILE A 139 8.48 -17.55 -4.92
N THR A 140 7.72 -18.60 -5.23
CA THR A 140 8.09 -19.62 -6.23
C THR A 140 7.25 -19.46 -7.49
N THR A 141 7.87 -19.70 -8.64
CA THR A 141 7.19 -19.70 -9.94
C THR A 141 7.22 -21.10 -10.57
N SER A 142 6.20 -21.45 -11.34
CA SER A 142 6.10 -22.75 -12.03
C SER A 142 7.13 -22.92 -13.15
N LYS A 143 7.69 -21.82 -13.63
CA LYS A 143 8.76 -21.73 -14.65
C LYS A 143 9.57 -20.45 -14.41
N PRO A 144 10.80 -20.33 -14.95
CA PRO A 144 11.57 -19.10 -14.87
C PRO A 144 10.78 -17.90 -15.36
N ASN A 145 10.71 -16.83 -14.55
CA ASN A 145 9.97 -15.63 -14.88
C ASN A 145 10.86 -14.37 -14.71
N PRO A 146 11.54 -13.93 -15.77
CA PRO A 146 12.43 -12.77 -15.69
C PRO A 146 11.70 -11.44 -15.52
N ILE A 147 10.39 -11.41 -15.75
CA ILE A 147 9.57 -10.18 -15.61
C ILE A 147 8.77 -10.17 -14.30
N LEU A 148 9.00 -11.11 -13.38
CA LEU A 148 8.24 -11.20 -12.13
C LEU A 148 8.22 -9.88 -11.35
N LEU A 149 9.34 -9.19 -11.26
CA LEU A 149 9.42 -7.90 -10.54
C LEU A 149 8.51 -6.83 -11.18
N ASN A 150 8.46 -6.77 -12.53
CA ASN A 150 7.55 -5.87 -13.23
C ASN A 150 6.08 -6.21 -12.96
N GLN A 151 5.77 -7.49 -12.83
CA GLN A 151 4.42 -7.96 -12.51
C GLN A 151 4.07 -7.61 -11.06
N LEU A 152 4.97 -7.89 -10.11
CA LEU A 152 4.79 -7.59 -8.68
C LEU A 152 4.67 -6.10 -8.39
N SER A 153 5.20 -5.20 -9.23
CA SER A 153 5.03 -3.75 -9.06
C SER A 153 3.59 -3.26 -9.25
N ASN A 154 2.69 -4.15 -9.68
CA ASN A 154 1.26 -3.88 -9.82
C ASN A 154 0.40 -4.63 -8.78
N ILE A 155 1.02 -5.45 -7.93
CA ILE A 155 0.30 -6.19 -6.88
C ILE A 155 0.42 -5.40 -5.58
N PHE A 156 -0.65 -4.70 -5.24
CA PHE A 156 -0.71 -3.89 -4.02
C PHE A 156 -0.91 -4.76 -2.78
N ILE A 157 -0.27 -4.36 -1.69
CA ILE A 157 -0.34 -5.09 -0.43
C ILE A 157 -1.44 -4.53 0.45
N MET A 158 -2.31 -5.41 0.92
CA MET A 158 -3.41 -5.14 1.85
C MET A 158 -3.09 -5.72 3.23
N SER A 159 -3.64 -5.12 4.27
CA SER A 159 -3.60 -5.71 5.60
C SER A 159 -4.47 -6.97 5.66
N LYS A 160 -3.87 -8.12 5.94
CA LYS A 160 -4.58 -9.40 6.17
C LYS A 160 -5.60 -9.25 7.29
N LYS A 161 -5.16 -8.73 8.45
CA LYS A 161 -5.98 -8.55 9.64
C LYS A 161 -7.20 -7.65 9.38
N TRP A 162 -6.99 -6.53 8.69
CA TRP A 162 -8.10 -5.64 8.32
C TRP A 162 -9.05 -6.31 7.35
N SER A 163 -8.53 -7.03 6.35
CA SER A 163 -9.35 -7.73 5.36
C SER A 163 -10.20 -8.82 5.97
N GLU A 164 -9.62 -9.60 6.89
CA GLU A 164 -10.36 -10.63 7.64
C GLU A 164 -11.47 -10.03 8.51
N LYS A 165 -11.14 -8.97 9.27
CA LYS A 165 -12.10 -8.26 10.12
C LYS A 165 -13.28 -7.68 9.36
N ASN A 166 -13.08 -7.24 8.12
CA ASN A 166 -14.08 -6.53 7.33
C ASN A 166 -14.66 -7.37 6.18
N PHE A 167 -14.48 -8.69 6.21
CA PHE A 167 -15.00 -9.61 5.18
C PHE A 167 -14.51 -9.29 3.76
N ALA A 168 -13.29 -8.70 3.66
CA ALA A 168 -12.66 -8.30 2.40
C ALA A 168 -11.56 -9.29 1.94
N VAL A 169 -11.67 -10.56 2.36
CA VAL A 169 -10.71 -11.61 2.01
C VAL A 169 -10.75 -11.96 0.52
N MET A 170 -11.93 -11.84 -0.08
CA MET A 170 -12.11 -12.06 -1.51
C MET A 170 -11.95 -10.75 -2.27
N ALA A 171 -11.31 -10.80 -3.44
CA ALA A 171 -11.31 -9.67 -4.37
C ALA A 171 -12.74 -9.44 -4.87
N GLN A 172 -13.15 -8.17 -4.94
CA GLN A 172 -14.47 -7.79 -5.43
C GLN A 172 -14.71 -8.38 -6.83
N ASN A 173 -15.84 -9.03 -7.02
CA ASN A 173 -16.30 -9.40 -8.34
C ASN A 173 -17.01 -8.21 -8.99
N TRP A 174 -16.22 -7.38 -9.68
CA TRP A 174 -16.74 -6.19 -10.35
C TRP A 174 -17.76 -6.51 -11.43
N ASP A 175 -17.48 -7.52 -12.26
CA ASP A 175 -18.35 -7.91 -13.37
C ASP A 175 -19.74 -8.38 -12.92
N ALA A 176 -19.81 -8.92 -11.71
CA ALA A 176 -21.06 -9.31 -11.09
C ALA A 176 -21.76 -8.18 -10.32
N GLY A 177 -21.21 -6.97 -10.32
CA GLY A 177 -21.73 -5.85 -9.54
C GLY A 177 -21.68 -6.08 -8.02
N GLN A 178 -20.76 -6.92 -7.54
CA GLN A 178 -20.66 -7.25 -6.13
C GLN A 178 -20.20 -6.02 -5.32
N GLU A 179 -20.95 -5.65 -4.31
CA GLU A 179 -20.50 -4.69 -3.31
C GLU A 179 -19.70 -5.42 -2.22
N THR A 180 -18.53 -4.87 -1.90
CA THR A 180 -17.67 -5.38 -0.82
C THR A 180 -17.20 -4.22 0.05
N PHE A 181 -16.79 -4.51 1.28
CA PHE A 181 -16.26 -3.46 2.16
C PHE A 181 -15.01 -2.79 1.56
N SER A 182 -14.15 -3.55 0.88
CA SER A 182 -12.96 -3.03 0.20
C SER A 182 -13.28 -2.16 -1.04
N ALA A 183 -14.49 -2.25 -1.60
CA ALA A 183 -14.88 -1.42 -2.73
C ALA A 183 -15.01 0.08 -2.36
N THR A 184 -15.36 0.35 -1.11
CA THR A 184 -15.62 1.71 -0.59
C THR A 184 -14.66 2.13 0.52
N ASN A 185 -13.86 1.22 1.05
CA ASN A 185 -12.92 1.46 2.15
C ASN A 185 -11.54 0.93 1.77
N ALA A 186 -10.50 1.68 2.13
CA ALA A 186 -9.13 1.33 1.83
C ALA A 186 -8.26 1.30 3.08
N MET A 187 -7.33 0.34 3.15
CA MET A 187 -6.35 0.20 4.22
C MET A 187 -5.00 -0.22 3.63
N GLY A 188 -4.11 0.72 3.46
CA GLY A 188 -2.79 0.50 2.88
C GLY A 188 -1.67 1.08 3.72
N THR A 189 -0.45 0.96 3.20
CA THR A 189 0.80 1.48 3.77
C THR A 189 1.26 2.76 3.08
N GLY A 190 0.55 3.21 2.04
CA GLY A 190 0.90 4.36 1.24
C GLY A 190 0.83 5.69 1.99
N PRO A 191 1.30 6.78 1.36
CA PRO A 191 1.43 8.08 2.02
C PRO A 191 0.10 8.76 2.36
N PHE A 192 -1.01 8.30 1.79
CA PHE A 192 -2.34 8.85 2.02
C PHE A 192 -3.33 7.79 2.50
N LYS A 193 -4.31 8.22 3.27
CA LYS A 193 -5.50 7.44 3.61
C LYS A 193 -6.75 8.14 3.08
N ILE A 194 -7.72 7.38 2.61
CA ILE A 194 -9.01 7.90 2.18
C ILE A 194 -9.89 8.09 3.40
N THR A 195 -10.42 9.30 3.58
CA THR A 195 -11.33 9.65 4.66
C THR A 195 -12.76 9.88 4.16
N LEU A 196 -12.90 10.20 2.87
CA LEU A 196 -14.19 10.41 2.23
C LEU A 196 -14.05 10.07 0.74
N ARG A 197 -15.02 9.36 0.21
CA ARG A 197 -15.21 9.14 -1.23
C ARG A 197 -16.65 9.38 -1.60
N GLU A 198 -16.86 10.32 -2.50
CA GLU A 198 -18.13 10.59 -3.18
C GLU A 198 -17.89 10.24 -4.66
N PRO A 199 -18.38 9.09 -5.16
CA PRO A 199 -18.13 8.65 -6.53
C PRO A 199 -18.49 9.72 -7.56
N ASN A 200 -17.66 9.88 -8.57
CA ASN A 200 -17.78 10.87 -9.66
C ASN A 200 -17.73 12.33 -9.19
N THR A 201 -17.36 12.60 -7.93
CA THR A 201 -17.32 13.96 -7.36
C THR A 201 -15.96 14.23 -6.73
N LYS A 202 -15.59 13.51 -5.67
CA LYS A 202 -14.31 13.72 -4.97
C LYS A 202 -13.88 12.54 -4.13
N THR A 203 -12.57 12.44 -3.92
CA THR A 203 -11.93 11.58 -2.92
C THR A 203 -11.03 12.44 -2.04
N VAL A 204 -11.11 12.27 -0.72
CA VAL A 204 -10.34 13.01 0.28
C VAL A 204 -9.53 12.04 1.14
#